data_aa19c19c9d90bd6346d8e6a148c2f386
#
_entry.id   aa19c19c9d90bd6346d8e6a148c2f386
#
_cell.length_a   1.000
_cell.length_b   1.000
_cell.length_c   1.000
_cell.angle_alpha   90.00
_cell.angle_beta   90.00
_cell.angle_gamma   90.00
#
_symmetry.space_group_name_H-M   'P 1'
#
loop_
_entity.id
_entity.type
_entity.pdbx_description
1 polymer ?
#
loop_
_entity_poly.entity_id
_entity_poly.type
_entity_poly.pdbx_seq_one_letter_code
_entity_poly.pdbx_strand_id
1 'polypeptide(L)'
;MFEALNAALAGIVGKYVAVIAIVDVPLRVAITILLTLLGFLVILGRIQMPVREFVYRALALGTLYIALTSIYGAQIGMFALGGLPSQFATALGGAEVGGLGGFYDQLVGMGFEAIDKMQKSVDAYVLTQENALGVPSLAAIGYIIAAKILQAIVIILAILCAAIGFTISAFALFALALLSVVGPLFVAALVFDSTRGYFFSWLGAMINYLMLIVFTLLLTLFITQAGTTLLATIAETDEVFTAAGKAIAFYMLGFFFFFQVPGLAASLGGGGPALATQFATAIGRGAASLAGAAGGNAVFNSSRTALSNAARATGRGIARGLSRGGNSGGSVSRVR
;
A
#
# COMPACT_ATOMS: atom_id res chain seq x y z
N MET A 1 8.28 -11.03 14.48
CA MET A 1 8.78 -10.15 13.40
C MET A 1 8.07 -8.78 13.40
N PHE A 2 6.76 -8.73 13.49
CA PHE A 2 5.98 -7.47 13.50
C PHE A 2 6.28 -6.60 14.74
N GLU A 3 6.47 -7.18 15.93
CA GLU A 3 6.86 -6.45 17.15
C GLU A 3 8.21 -5.74 17.01
N ALA A 4 9.20 -6.41 16.42
CA ALA A 4 10.50 -5.81 16.16
C ALA A 4 10.40 -4.64 15.16
N LEU A 5 9.53 -4.76 14.14
CA LEU A 5 9.24 -3.68 13.21
C LEU A 5 8.60 -2.49 13.94
N ASN A 6 7.59 -2.74 14.77
CA ASN A 6 6.92 -1.69 15.54
C ASN A 6 7.88 -0.99 16.53
N ALA A 7 8.74 -1.72 17.19
CA ALA A 7 9.75 -1.14 18.09
C ALA A 7 10.74 -0.24 17.32
N ALA A 8 11.19 -0.68 16.14
CA ALA A 8 12.06 0.12 15.27
C ALA A 8 11.34 1.39 14.76
N LEU A 9 10.08 1.27 14.36
CA LEU A 9 9.25 2.40 13.91
C LEU A 9 9.01 3.42 15.04
N ALA A 10 8.75 2.96 16.27
CA ALA A 10 8.61 3.83 17.43
C ALA A 10 9.89 4.62 17.70
N GLY A 11 11.05 3.99 17.55
CA GLY A 11 12.36 4.66 17.65
C GLY A 11 12.56 5.75 16.59
N ILE A 12 12.11 5.51 15.36
CA ILE A 12 12.19 6.50 14.26
C ILE A 12 11.24 7.67 14.54
N VAL A 13 10.00 7.40 14.91
CA VAL A 13 9.02 8.46 15.17
C VAL A 13 9.41 9.33 16.35
N GLY A 14 10.05 8.78 17.38
CA GLY A 14 10.59 9.60 18.47
C GLY A 14 11.53 10.73 18.00
N LYS A 15 12.10 10.62 16.80
CA LYS A 15 12.97 11.67 16.21
C LYS A 15 12.21 12.92 15.75
N TYR A 16 10.86 12.91 15.67
CA TYR A 16 10.10 14.12 15.30
C TYR A 16 10.39 15.30 16.24
N VAL A 17 10.69 15.05 17.51
CA VAL A 17 11.04 16.09 18.49
C VAL A 17 12.27 16.86 18.05
N ALA A 18 13.29 16.17 17.52
CA ALA A 18 14.48 16.82 16.98
C ALA A 18 14.16 17.68 15.74
N VAL A 19 13.24 17.21 14.89
CA VAL A 19 12.80 17.99 13.71
C VAL A 19 12.02 19.22 14.13
N ILE A 20 11.11 19.11 15.12
CA ILE A 20 10.41 20.27 15.69
C ILE A 20 11.42 21.29 16.23
N ALA A 21 12.44 20.87 16.98
CA ALA A 21 13.45 21.77 17.54
C ALA A 21 14.22 22.52 16.45
N ILE A 22 14.48 21.89 15.32
CA ILE A 22 15.15 22.54 14.16
C ILE A 22 14.22 23.56 13.49
N VAL A 23 12.93 23.24 13.38
CA VAL A 23 11.92 24.08 12.69
C VAL A 23 11.42 25.22 13.57
N ASP A 24 11.42 25.08 14.88
CA ASP A 24 10.84 26.06 15.82
C ASP A 24 11.44 27.47 15.69
N VAL A 25 12.77 27.57 15.68
CA VAL A 25 13.46 28.87 15.59
C VAL A 25 13.18 29.59 14.27
N PRO A 26 13.42 28.99 13.10
CA PRO A 26 13.13 29.64 11.83
C PRO A 26 11.64 29.95 11.65
N LEU A 27 10.74 29.12 12.18
CA LEU A 27 9.31 29.34 12.10
C LEU A 27 8.87 30.57 12.92
N ARG A 28 9.36 30.72 14.15
CA ARG A 28 9.11 31.92 14.98
C ARG A 28 9.56 33.18 14.28
N VAL A 29 10.80 33.16 13.76
CA VAL A 29 11.36 34.29 13.02
C VAL A 29 10.50 34.61 11.78
N ALA A 30 10.12 33.59 11.00
CA ALA A 30 9.28 33.78 9.82
C ALA A 30 7.90 34.37 10.16
N ILE A 31 7.22 33.86 11.18
CA ILE A 31 5.91 34.38 11.63
C ILE A 31 6.06 35.83 12.13
N THR A 32 7.09 36.12 12.92
CA THR A 32 7.35 37.47 13.45
C THR A 32 7.61 38.46 12.30
N ILE A 33 8.46 38.12 11.36
CA ILE A 33 8.74 38.97 10.19
C ILE A 33 7.46 39.21 9.39
N LEU A 34 6.69 38.14 9.12
CA LEU A 34 5.46 38.22 8.32
C LEU A 34 4.41 39.11 8.99
N LEU A 35 4.19 38.96 10.29
CA LEU A 35 3.23 39.79 11.05
C LEU A 35 3.71 41.25 11.13
N THR A 36 5.00 41.46 11.37
CA THR A 36 5.58 42.82 11.45
C THR A 36 5.48 43.54 10.10
N LEU A 37 5.83 42.86 8.98
CA LEU A 37 5.72 43.44 7.64
C LEU A 37 4.26 43.71 7.27
N LEU A 38 3.33 42.78 7.56
CA LEU A 38 1.90 43.01 7.31
C LEU A 38 1.39 44.20 8.13
N GLY A 39 1.71 44.28 9.41
CA GLY A 39 1.34 45.40 10.27
C GLY A 39 1.88 46.74 9.75
N PHE A 40 3.16 46.77 9.32
CA PHE A 40 3.79 47.93 8.76
C PHE A 40 3.14 48.39 7.42
N LEU A 41 2.81 47.43 6.53
CA LEU A 41 2.12 47.71 5.26
C LEU A 41 0.70 48.24 5.48
N VAL A 42 0.01 47.79 6.50
CA VAL A 42 -1.32 48.28 6.89
C VAL A 42 -1.21 49.74 7.42
N ILE A 43 -0.23 50.03 8.27
CA ILE A 43 0.02 51.37 8.81
C ILE A 43 0.36 52.36 7.71
N LEU A 44 1.17 51.93 6.71
CA LEU A 44 1.54 52.75 5.53
C LEU A 44 0.38 52.92 4.55
N GLY A 45 -0.78 52.31 4.78
CA GLY A 45 -1.93 52.39 3.85
C GLY A 45 -1.70 51.71 2.50
N ARG A 46 -0.59 50.94 2.35
CA ARG A 46 -0.28 50.19 1.11
C ARG A 46 -1.21 49.00 0.88
N ILE A 47 -1.75 48.46 1.96
CA ILE A 47 -2.72 47.35 1.93
C ILE A 47 -3.93 47.83 2.69
N GLN A 48 -5.07 47.92 2.02
CA GLN A 48 -6.37 48.23 2.68
C GLN A 48 -6.97 46.93 3.23
N MET A 49 -6.39 46.46 4.34
CA MET A 49 -6.94 45.31 5.09
C MET A 49 -7.79 45.80 6.25
N PRO A 50 -9.04 45.34 6.40
CA PRO A 50 -9.79 45.60 7.62
C PRO A 50 -9.06 44.97 8.81
N VAL A 51 -9.01 45.64 9.93
CA VAL A 51 -8.35 45.17 11.19
C VAL A 51 -8.79 43.76 11.56
N ARG A 52 -10.04 43.42 11.30
CA ARG A 52 -10.60 42.09 11.49
C ARG A 52 -9.83 41.03 10.73
N GLU A 53 -9.48 41.25 9.47
CA GLU A 53 -8.76 40.28 8.64
C GLU A 53 -7.31 40.10 9.10
N PHE A 54 -6.66 41.19 9.54
CA PHE A 54 -5.34 41.11 10.17
C PHE A 54 -5.34 40.24 11.41
N VAL A 55 -6.34 40.47 12.31
CA VAL A 55 -6.49 39.65 13.52
C VAL A 55 -6.73 38.18 13.20
N TYR A 56 -7.56 37.86 12.21
CA TYR A 56 -7.78 36.47 11.78
C TYR A 56 -6.50 35.81 11.28
N ARG A 57 -5.70 36.51 10.48
CA ARG A 57 -4.40 35.98 10.01
C ARG A 57 -3.42 35.77 11.15
N ALA A 58 -3.35 36.71 12.10
CA ALA A 58 -2.49 36.57 13.27
C ALA A 58 -2.90 35.38 14.15
N LEU A 59 -4.22 35.21 14.38
CA LEU A 59 -4.75 34.06 15.11
C LEU A 59 -4.48 32.75 14.37
N ALA A 60 -4.67 32.70 13.04
CA ALA A 60 -4.39 31.51 12.25
C ALA A 60 -2.91 31.10 12.32
N LEU A 61 -1.98 32.05 12.26
CA LEU A 61 -0.55 31.78 12.41
C LEU A 61 -0.18 31.35 13.83
N GLY A 62 -0.82 31.95 14.86
CA GLY A 62 -0.64 31.55 16.25
C GLY A 62 -1.17 30.13 16.53
N THR A 63 -2.35 29.79 16.01
CA THR A 63 -2.88 28.42 16.14
C THR A 63 -2.05 27.40 15.39
N LEU A 64 -1.53 27.74 14.21
CA LEU A 64 -0.59 26.90 13.45
C LEU A 64 0.69 26.62 14.25
N TYR A 65 1.25 27.65 14.90
CA TYR A 65 2.43 27.50 15.74
C TYR A 65 2.17 26.58 16.95
N ILE A 66 1.04 26.76 17.66
CA ILE A 66 0.65 25.90 18.77
C ILE A 66 0.39 24.46 18.27
N ALA A 67 -0.28 24.31 17.13
CA ALA A 67 -0.51 23.01 16.53
C ALA A 67 0.80 22.28 16.25
N LEU A 68 1.80 22.98 15.71
CA LEU A 68 3.10 22.38 15.41
C LEU A 68 3.88 22.00 16.67
N THR A 69 3.96 22.89 17.67
CA THR A 69 4.84 22.70 18.83
C THR A 69 4.22 21.82 19.91
N SER A 70 2.91 21.91 20.13
CA SER A 70 2.23 21.25 21.25
C SER A 70 1.36 20.07 20.81
N ILE A 71 0.63 20.17 19.70
CA ILE A 71 -0.34 19.17 19.28
C ILE A 71 0.26 18.11 18.37
N TYR A 72 1.20 18.51 17.50
CA TYR A 72 1.75 17.61 16.50
C TYR A 72 2.34 16.34 17.11
N GLY A 73 3.15 16.47 18.15
CA GLY A 73 3.79 15.35 18.82
C GLY A 73 2.83 14.38 19.50
N ALA A 74 1.81 14.93 20.18
CA ALA A 74 0.84 14.11 20.89
C ALA A 74 -0.15 13.40 19.98
N GLN A 75 -0.54 14.03 18.87
CA GLN A 75 -1.59 13.51 17.98
C GLN A 75 -1.05 12.75 16.79
N ILE A 76 -0.08 13.31 16.06
CA ILE A 76 0.37 12.72 14.79
C ILE A 76 1.29 11.51 15.01
N GLY A 77 2.13 11.55 16.06
CA GLY A 77 2.95 10.39 16.43
C GLY A 77 2.10 9.18 16.82
N MET A 78 1.05 9.40 17.63
CA MET A 78 0.08 8.34 17.97
C MET A 78 -0.75 7.90 16.77
N PHE A 79 -1.16 8.82 15.90
CA PHE A 79 -1.98 8.52 14.72
C PHE A 79 -1.23 7.71 13.67
N ALA A 80 0.02 8.05 13.40
CA ALA A 80 0.77 7.46 12.30
C ALA A 80 1.32 6.07 12.60
N LEU A 81 1.71 5.79 13.87
CA LEU A 81 2.43 4.57 14.18
C LEU A 81 1.62 3.43 14.74
N GLY A 82 0.58 3.70 15.45
CA GLY A 82 -0.15 2.64 16.15
C GLY A 82 -1.63 2.95 16.30
N GLY A 83 -2.00 4.25 16.34
CA GLY A 83 -3.35 4.64 16.67
C GLY A 83 -4.36 4.20 15.61
N LEU A 84 -4.25 4.68 14.38
CA LEU A 84 -5.20 4.36 13.32
C LEU A 84 -5.03 2.94 12.76
N PRO A 85 -3.82 2.50 12.36
CA PRO A 85 -3.68 1.14 11.82
C PRO A 85 -4.09 0.05 12.81
N SER A 86 -3.75 0.21 14.10
CA SER A 86 -4.14 -0.75 15.14
C SER A 86 -5.64 -0.68 15.47
N GLN A 87 -6.24 0.51 15.48
CA GLN A 87 -7.69 0.66 15.67
C GLN A 87 -8.47 0.02 14.52
N PHE A 88 -8.03 0.21 13.27
CA PHE A 88 -8.62 -0.47 12.13
C PHE A 88 -8.44 -1.98 12.22
N ALA A 89 -7.25 -2.45 12.58
CA ALA A 89 -7.01 -3.88 12.77
C ALA A 89 -7.92 -4.47 13.87
N THR A 90 -8.07 -3.75 15.00
CA THR A 90 -8.94 -4.18 16.10
C THR A 90 -10.42 -4.15 15.69
N ALA A 91 -10.87 -3.09 15.01
CA ALA A 91 -12.24 -2.97 14.52
C ALA A 91 -12.61 -4.06 13.49
N LEU A 92 -11.62 -4.55 12.76
CA LEU A 92 -11.78 -5.64 11.78
C LEU A 92 -11.62 -7.04 12.39
N GLY A 93 -11.60 -7.17 13.71
CA GLY A 93 -11.47 -8.44 14.41
C GLY A 93 -10.02 -8.84 14.75
N GLY A 94 -9.05 -7.95 14.55
CA GLY A 94 -7.63 -8.21 14.80
C GLY A 94 -7.27 -8.34 16.28
N ALA A 95 -8.16 -7.96 17.20
CA ALA A 95 -7.97 -8.20 18.64
C ALA A 95 -7.92 -9.72 18.98
N GLU A 96 -8.70 -10.51 18.26
CA GLU A 96 -8.74 -11.97 18.40
C GLU A 96 -7.56 -12.65 17.70
N VAL A 97 -6.94 -12.01 16.73
CA VAL A 97 -5.91 -12.57 15.83
C VAL A 97 -4.49 -12.10 16.17
N GLY A 98 -4.29 -11.35 17.27
CA GLY A 98 -2.95 -10.87 17.66
C GLY A 98 -2.44 -9.66 16.88
N GLY A 99 -3.34 -8.80 16.39
CA GLY A 99 -3.01 -7.55 15.69
C GLY A 99 -2.68 -7.73 14.20
N LEU A 100 -2.03 -6.74 13.62
CA LEU A 100 -1.70 -6.69 12.18
C LEU A 100 -0.93 -7.92 11.67
N GLY A 101 0.00 -8.45 12.47
CA GLY A 101 0.81 -9.62 12.08
C GLY A 101 0.01 -10.92 12.08
N GLY A 102 -0.93 -11.07 13.01
CA GLY A 102 -1.73 -12.28 13.17
C GLY A 102 -2.63 -12.61 11.97
N PHE A 103 -3.07 -11.59 11.22
CA PHE A 103 -3.83 -11.81 9.98
C PHE A 103 -3.01 -12.57 8.92
N TYR A 104 -1.71 -12.28 8.82
CA TYR A 104 -0.83 -12.96 7.86
C TYR A 104 -0.45 -14.36 8.35
N ASP A 105 -0.27 -14.53 9.67
CA ASP A 105 -0.04 -15.84 10.29
C ASP A 105 -1.27 -16.75 10.09
N GLN A 106 -2.47 -16.21 10.21
CA GLN A 106 -3.72 -16.95 9.95
C GLN A 106 -3.82 -17.37 8.47
N LEU A 107 -3.41 -16.50 7.54
CA LEU A 107 -3.41 -16.82 6.10
C LEU A 107 -2.47 -17.99 5.78
N VAL A 108 -1.29 -18.03 6.41
CA VAL A 108 -0.36 -19.16 6.31
C VAL A 108 -0.92 -20.40 7.01
N GLY A 109 -1.54 -20.23 8.17
CA GLY A 109 -2.19 -21.32 8.94
C GLY A 109 -3.23 -22.06 8.12
N MET A 110 -4.04 -21.34 7.34
CA MET A 110 -5.01 -21.98 6.42
C MET A 110 -4.32 -22.82 5.33
N GLY A 111 -3.10 -22.43 4.90
CA GLY A 111 -2.30 -23.26 3.99
C GLY A 111 -1.90 -24.59 4.61
N PHE A 112 -1.51 -24.59 5.88
CA PHE A 112 -1.21 -25.82 6.61
C PHE A 112 -2.45 -26.67 6.83
N GLU A 113 -3.61 -26.06 7.16
CA GLU A 113 -4.88 -26.78 7.29
C GLU A 113 -5.30 -27.44 5.96
N ALA A 114 -5.14 -26.76 4.85
CA ALA A 114 -5.39 -27.35 3.53
C ALA A 114 -4.51 -28.58 3.27
N ILE A 115 -3.22 -28.50 3.65
CA ILE A 115 -2.29 -29.63 3.53
C ILE A 115 -2.71 -30.80 4.43
N ASP A 116 -3.15 -30.52 5.67
CA ASP A 116 -3.60 -31.57 6.59
C ASP A 116 -4.79 -32.34 6.01
N LYS A 117 -5.78 -31.63 5.45
CA LYS A 117 -6.91 -32.27 4.76
C LYS A 117 -6.48 -33.09 3.54
N MET A 118 -5.56 -32.56 2.73
CA MET A 118 -4.99 -33.29 1.61
C MET A 118 -4.23 -34.53 2.06
N GLN A 119 -3.51 -34.46 3.21
CA GLN A 119 -2.78 -35.61 3.76
C GLN A 119 -3.74 -36.72 4.17
N LYS A 120 -4.85 -36.40 4.84
CA LYS A 120 -5.86 -37.37 5.21
C LYS A 120 -6.45 -38.12 4.00
N SER A 121 -6.66 -37.39 2.90
CA SER A 121 -7.10 -37.99 1.63
C SER A 121 -6.05 -38.95 1.03
N VAL A 122 -4.75 -38.60 1.15
CA VAL A 122 -3.64 -39.47 0.72
C VAL A 122 -3.62 -40.75 1.57
N ASP A 123 -3.68 -40.58 2.87
CA ASP A 123 -3.64 -41.73 3.81
C ASP A 123 -4.84 -42.69 3.59
N ALA A 124 -6.03 -42.14 3.36
CA ALA A 124 -7.22 -42.91 3.02
C ALA A 124 -7.03 -43.69 1.70
N TYR A 125 -6.47 -43.08 0.68
CA TYR A 125 -6.18 -43.74 -0.61
C TYR A 125 -5.14 -44.82 -0.46
N VAL A 126 -4.05 -44.60 0.28
CA VAL A 126 -2.99 -45.60 0.53
C VAL A 126 -3.53 -46.81 1.22
N LEU A 127 -4.37 -46.66 2.24
CA LEU A 127 -5.03 -47.77 2.96
C LEU A 127 -5.87 -48.67 2.04
N THR A 128 -6.47 -48.10 0.97
CA THR A 128 -7.25 -48.89 0.00
C THR A 128 -6.37 -49.67 -0.98
N GLN A 129 -5.07 -49.29 -1.11
CA GLN A 129 -4.12 -49.89 -2.05
C GLN A 129 -3.04 -50.73 -1.37
N GLU A 130 -3.16 -51.02 -0.07
CA GLU A 130 -2.24 -51.88 0.64
C GLU A 130 -2.49 -53.37 0.27
N ASN A 131 -1.39 -54.08 0.05
CA ASN A 131 -1.43 -55.53 -0.13
C ASN A 131 -1.63 -56.23 1.22
N ALA A 132 -1.95 -57.51 1.20
CA ALA A 132 -2.13 -58.35 2.38
C ALA A 132 -0.91 -58.36 3.35
N LEU A 133 0.24 -57.87 2.93
CA LEU A 133 1.48 -57.70 3.69
C LEU A 133 1.68 -56.25 4.24
N GLY A 134 0.71 -55.34 4.10
CA GLY A 134 0.81 -53.95 4.56
C GLY A 134 1.79 -53.08 3.75
N VAL A 135 2.17 -53.51 2.55
CA VAL A 135 3.09 -52.75 1.67
C VAL A 135 2.30 -51.99 0.61
N PRO A 136 2.48 -50.67 0.51
CA PRO A 136 1.80 -49.88 -0.52
C PRO A 136 2.22 -50.32 -1.95
N SER A 137 1.26 -50.32 -2.88
CA SER A 137 1.52 -50.66 -4.27
C SER A 137 2.42 -49.61 -4.93
N LEU A 138 3.10 -49.96 -6.04
CA LEU A 138 3.92 -49.03 -6.79
C LEU A 138 3.11 -47.81 -7.28
N ALA A 139 1.83 -48.02 -7.61
CA ALA A 139 0.89 -46.96 -7.96
C ALA A 139 0.63 -46.00 -6.79
N ALA A 140 0.46 -46.54 -5.54
CA ALA A 140 0.31 -45.75 -4.35
C ALA A 140 1.55 -44.88 -4.04
N ILE A 141 2.76 -45.41 -4.28
CA ILE A 141 4.00 -44.64 -4.12
C ILE A 141 4.04 -43.46 -5.09
N GLY A 142 3.67 -43.68 -6.36
CA GLY A 142 3.59 -42.61 -7.37
C GLY A 142 2.56 -41.52 -6.96
N TYR A 143 1.43 -41.90 -6.44
CA TYR A 143 0.39 -41.01 -5.93
C TYR A 143 0.87 -40.18 -4.72
N ILE A 144 1.57 -40.78 -3.76
CA ILE A 144 2.17 -40.11 -2.61
C ILE A 144 3.15 -39.02 -3.07
N ILE A 145 4.04 -39.35 -4.00
CA ILE A 145 5.03 -38.39 -4.52
C ILE A 145 4.33 -37.20 -5.20
N ALA A 146 3.35 -37.45 -6.05
CA ALA A 146 2.58 -36.39 -6.71
C ALA A 146 1.83 -35.52 -5.69
N ALA A 147 1.21 -36.13 -4.68
CA ALA A 147 0.54 -35.43 -3.61
C ALA A 147 1.49 -34.52 -2.80
N LYS A 148 2.70 -35.00 -2.47
CA LYS A 148 3.71 -34.22 -1.77
C LYS A 148 4.18 -33.02 -2.57
N ILE A 149 4.33 -33.15 -3.87
CA ILE A 149 4.68 -32.02 -4.77
C ILE A 149 3.55 -30.99 -4.76
N LEU A 150 2.29 -31.41 -4.86
CA LEU A 150 1.15 -30.49 -4.81
C LEU A 150 1.02 -29.78 -3.46
N GLN A 151 1.20 -30.49 -2.35
CA GLN A 151 1.23 -29.93 -0.98
C GLN A 151 2.34 -28.87 -0.86
N ALA A 152 3.53 -29.14 -1.40
CA ALA A 152 4.63 -28.18 -1.42
C ALA A 152 4.29 -26.93 -2.23
N ILE A 153 3.62 -27.06 -3.37
CA ILE A 153 3.16 -25.92 -4.17
C ILE A 153 2.15 -25.08 -3.40
N VAL A 154 1.18 -25.69 -2.75
CA VAL A 154 0.15 -24.99 -1.95
C VAL A 154 0.79 -24.17 -0.84
N ILE A 155 1.71 -24.76 -0.05
CA ILE A 155 2.34 -24.02 1.05
C ILE A 155 3.23 -22.87 0.55
N ILE A 156 3.95 -23.08 -0.54
CA ILE A 156 4.77 -22.02 -1.14
C ILE A 156 3.87 -20.85 -1.58
N LEU A 157 2.73 -21.13 -2.22
CA LEU A 157 1.79 -20.09 -2.63
C LEU A 157 1.15 -19.38 -1.43
N ALA A 158 0.80 -20.11 -0.36
CA ALA A 158 0.27 -19.55 0.87
C ALA A 158 1.28 -18.57 1.52
N ILE A 159 2.53 -19.01 1.64
CA ILE A 159 3.62 -18.17 2.18
C ILE A 159 3.87 -16.94 1.29
N LEU A 160 3.90 -17.10 -0.03
CA LEU A 160 4.07 -15.99 -0.96
C LEU A 160 2.93 -14.99 -0.86
N CYS A 161 1.69 -15.46 -0.80
CA CYS A 161 0.51 -14.61 -0.64
C CYS A 161 0.59 -13.79 0.65
N ALA A 162 0.87 -14.42 1.79
CA ALA A 162 1.02 -13.76 3.08
C ALA A 162 2.23 -12.80 3.10
N ALA A 163 3.36 -13.20 2.53
CA ALA A 163 4.58 -12.39 2.49
C ALA A 163 4.38 -11.10 1.69
N ILE A 164 3.64 -11.13 0.58
CA ILE A 164 3.37 -9.93 -0.21
C ILE A 164 2.45 -8.99 0.56
N GLY A 165 1.36 -9.48 1.14
CA GLY A 165 0.45 -8.67 1.96
C GLY A 165 1.19 -8.03 3.14
N PHE A 166 2.00 -8.81 3.86
CA PHE A 166 2.84 -8.33 4.95
C PHE A 166 3.83 -7.26 4.49
N THR A 167 4.51 -7.47 3.36
CA THR A 167 5.50 -6.52 2.83
C THR A 167 4.86 -5.19 2.45
N ILE A 168 3.68 -5.21 1.82
CA ILE A 168 2.93 -3.99 1.46
C ILE A 168 2.54 -3.22 2.73
N SER A 169 2.01 -3.90 3.76
CA SER A 169 1.63 -3.28 5.03
C SER A 169 2.83 -2.73 5.80
N ALA A 170 3.93 -3.50 5.88
CA ALA A 170 5.15 -3.09 6.54
C ALA A 170 5.78 -1.86 5.87
N PHE A 171 5.81 -1.84 4.53
CA PHE A 171 6.28 -0.68 3.77
C PHE A 171 5.41 0.56 3.99
N ALA A 172 4.09 0.40 4.02
CA ALA A 172 3.17 1.51 4.26
C ALA A 172 3.33 2.09 5.66
N LEU A 173 3.49 1.26 6.69
CA LEU A 173 3.80 1.70 8.06
C LEU A 173 5.14 2.45 8.14
N PHE A 174 6.17 1.92 7.50
CA PHE A 174 7.47 2.57 7.42
C PHE A 174 7.39 3.94 6.73
N ALA A 175 6.68 4.03 5.60
CA ALA A 175 6.48 5.27 4.89
C ALA A 175 5.70 6.31 5.74
N LEU A 176 4.64 5.89 6.45
CA LEU A 176 3.91 6.75 7.38
C LEU A 176 4.82 7.26 8.50
N ALA A 177 5.67 6.40 9.08
CA ALA A 177 6.62 6.80 10.11
C ALA A 177 7.58 7.89 9.61
N LEU A 178 8.16 7.70 8.40
CA LEU A 178 9.06 8.69 7.80
C LEU A 178 8.34 10.03 7.53
N LEU A 179 7.13 9.97 6.94
CA LEU A 179 6.33 11.17 6.67
C LEU A 179 5.96 11.89 7.96
N SER A 180 5.69 11.16 9.04
CA SER A 180 5.39 11.75 10.35
C SER A 180 6.59 12.49 10.94
N VAL A 181 7.79 11.96 10.80
CA VAL A 181 9.02 12.62 11.29
C VAL A 181 9.28 13.94 10.56
N VAL A 182 9.08 13.97 9.24
CA VAL A 182 9.32 15.16 8.41
C VAL A 182 8.13 16.13 8.42
N GLY A 183 6.98 15.69 8.92
CA GLY A 183 5.73 16.46 8.94
C GLY A 183 5.81 17.87 9.50
N PRO A 184 6.54 18.15 10.61
CA PRO A 184 6.68 19.51 11.12
C PRO A 184 7.18 20.52 10.08
N LEU A 185 8.07 20.10 9.19
CA LEU A 185 8.56 20.93 8.09
C LEU A 185 7.44 21.32 7.11
N PHE A 186 6.58 20.35 6.76
CA PHE A 186 5.46 20.57 5.85
C PHE A 186 4.33 21.39 6.50
N VAL A 187 4.10 21.21 7.80
CA VAL A 187 3.15 22.04 8.56
C VAL A 187 3.66 23.50 8.60
N ALA A 188 4.96 23.71 8.80
CA ALA A 188 5.56 25.04 8.77
C ALA A 188 5.41 25.71 7.38
N ALA A 189 5.35 24.92 6.29
CA ALA A 189 5.12 25.44 4.94
C ALA A 189 3.73 26.08 4.74
N LEU A 190 2.78 25.89 5.66
CA LEU A 190 1.48 26.57 5.63
C LEU A 190 1.57 28.07 5.94
N VAL A 191 2.67 28.54 6.52
CA VAL A 191 2.87 29.96 6.88
C VAL A 191 2.82 30.85 5.65
N PHE A 192 3.37 30.38 4.53
CA PHE A 192 3.44 31.13 3.29
C PHE A 192 2.50 30.54 2.24
N ASP A 193 1.71 31.40 1.59
CA ASP A 193 0.78 30.98 0.53
C ASP A 193 1.47 30.27 -0.64
N SER A 194 2.72 30.66 -0.97
CA SER A 194 3.52 30.07 -2.03
C SER A 194 3.97 28.62 -1.74
N THR A 195 4.12 28.26 -0.47
CA THR A 195 4.57 26.92 -0.04
C THR A 195 3.46 26.00 0.47
N ARG A 196 2.24 26.52 0.58
CA ARG A 196 1.05 25.76 1.06
C ARG A 196 0.80 24.47 0.28
N GLY A 197 1.15 24.46 -1.02
CA GLY A 197 1.01 23.27 -1.87
C GLY A 197 1.83 22.07 -1.37
N TYR A 198 2.98 22.28 -0.75
CA TYR A 198 3.81 21.21 -0.20
C TYR A 198 3.12 20.50 0.97
N PHE A 199 2.41 21.25 1.83
CA PHE A 199 1.63 20.65 2.91
C PHE A 199 0.52 19.73 2.38
N PHE A 200 -0.26 20.18 1.40
CA PHE A 200 -1.32 19.36 0.84
C PHE A 200 -0.78 18.13 0.09
N SER A 201 0.36 18.23 -0.56
CA SER A 201 1.02 17.09 -1.18
C SER A 201 1.50 16.06 -0.14
N TRP A 202 2.07 16.54 0.97
CA TRP A 202 2.47 15.71 2.10
C TRP A 202 1.26 15.03 2.76
N LEU A 203 0.18 15.78 3.00
CA LEU A 203 -1.06 15.25 3.57
C LEU A 203 -1.68 14.17 2.65
N GLY A 204 -1.70 14.43 1.34
CA GLY A 204 -2.15 13.44 0.35
C GLY A 204 -1.32 12.16 0.38
N ALA A 205 0.01 12.27 0.54
CA ALA A 205 0.88 11.11 0.68
C ALA A 205 0.60 10.34 1.98
N MET A 206 0.37 11.01 3.11
CA MET A 206 -0.03 10.35 4.37
C MET A 206 -1.34 9.59 4.23
N ILE A 207 -2.36 10.21 3.64
CA ILE A 207 -3.65 9.56 3.39
C ILE A 207 -3.49 8.35 2.48
N ASN A 208 -2.66 8.45 1.45
CA ASN A 208 -2.40 7.34 0.53
C ASN A 208 -1.81 6.12 1.26
N TYR A 209 -0.78 6.30 2.09
CA TYR A 209 -0.19 5.18 2.84
C TYR A 209 -1.12 4.63 3.92
N LEU A 210 -1.94 5.49 4.54
CA LEU A 210 -2.97 5.04 5.48
C LEU A 210 -4.01 4.17 4.76
N MET A 211 -4.51 4.60 3.60
CA MET A 211 -5.44 3.81 2.79
C MET A 211 -4.81 2.51 2.32
N LEU A 212 -3.52 2.51 2.01
CA LEU A 212 -2.80 1.30 1.63
C LEU A 212 -2.85 0.24 2.74
N ILE A 213 -2.64 0.64 4.00
CA ILE A 213 -2.74 -0.27 5.15
C ILE A 213 -4.19 -0.79 5.30
N VAL A 214 -5.16 0.12 5.28
CA VAL A 214 -6.58 -0.24 5.45
C VAL A 214 -7.03 -1.23 4.38
N PHE A 215 -6.72 -0.97 3.11
CA PHE A 215 -7.10 -1.87 2.02
C PHE A 215 -6.37 -3.21 2.08
N THR A 216 -5.10 -3.22 2.50
CA THR A 216 -4.37 -4.47 2.65
C THR A 216 -4.99 -5.31 3.77
N LEU A 217 -5.40 -4.70 4.90
CA LEU A 217 -6.10 -5.39 5.98
C LEU A 217 -7.46 -5.91 5.56
N LEU A 218 -8.27 -5.08 4.90
CA LEU A 218 -9.59 -5.49 4.40
C LEU A 218 -9.48 -6.66 3.42
N LEU A 219 -8.50 -6.60 2.53
CA LEU A 219 -8.25 -7.68 1.58
C LEU A 219 -7.80 -8.95 2.30
N THR A 220 -6.89 -8.85 3.28
CA THR A 220 -6.45 -10.01 4.05
C THR A 220 -7.62 -10.64 4.80
N LEU A 221 -8.48 -9.84 5.43
CA LEU A 221 -9.70 -10.32 6.08
C LEU A 221 -10.63 -11.02 5.08
N PHE A 222 -10.85 -10.43 3.91
CA PHE A 222 -11.67 -11.04 2.86
C PHE A 222 -11.10 -12.38 2.41
N ILE A 223 -9.80 -12.46 2.16
CA ILE A 223 -9.13 -13.70 1.75
C ILE A 223 -9.23 -14.73 2.87
N THR A 224 -9.05 -14.34 4.13
CA THR A 224 -9.17 -15.25 5.28
C THR A 224 -10.57 -15.84 5.39
N GLN A 225 -11.62 -15.01 5.30
CA GLN A 225 -13.00 -15.49 5.34
C GLN A 225 -13.36 -16.39 4.14
N ALA A 226 -12.93 -16.00 2.94
CA ALA A 226 -13.12 -16.82 1.75
C ALA A 226 -12.34 -18.14 1.85
N GLY A 227 -11.14 -18.14 2.46
CA GLY A 227 -10.32 -19.31 2.69
C GLY A 227 -10.94 -20.29 3.66
N THR A 228 -11.50 -19.83 4.78
CA THR A 228 -12.22 -20.72 5.72
C THR A 228 -13.43 -21.38 5.05
N THR A 229 -14.16 -20.62 4.22
CA THR A 229 -15.28 -21.19 3.44
C THR A 229 -14.77 -22.23 2.43
N LEU A 230 -13.66 -21.95 1.74
CA LEU A 230 -13.04 -22.90 0.82
C LEU A 230 -12.61 -24.20 1.54
N LEU A 231 -11.95 -24.07 2.68
CA LEU A 231 -11.52 -25.22 3.49
C LEU A 231 -12.70 -26.08 3.93
N ALA A 232 -13.85 -25.48 4.23
CA ALA A 232 -15.07 -26.21 4.52
C ALA A 232 -15.60 -27.00 3.31
N THR A 233 -15.31 -26.58 2.09
CA THR A 233 -15.70 -27.30 0.86
C THR A 233 -14.72 -28.39 0.43
N ILE A 234 -13.53 -28.45 1.02
CA ILE A 234 -12.57 -29.54 0.81
C ILE A 234 -12.96 -30.68 1.75
N ALA A 235 -13.62 -31.69 1.21
CA ALA A 235 -13.96 -32.88 1.95
C ALA A 235 -12.73 -33.79 2.14
N GLU A 236 -12.68 -34.56 3.24
CA GLU A 236 -11.61 -35.54 3.47
C GLU A 236 -11.62 -36.69 2.46
N THR A 237 -12.72 -36.81 1.70
CA THR A 237 -12.92 -37.79 0.63
C THR A 237 -12.59 -37.23 -0.75
N ASP A 238 -12.29 -35.94 -0.88
CA ASP A 238 -11.93 -35.33 -2.16
C ASP A 238 -10.58 -35.91 -2.63
N GLU A 239 -10.46 -36.13 -3.97
CA GLU A 239 -9.17 -36.46 -4.55
C GLU A 239 -8.15 -35.32 -4.30
N VAL A 240 -6.93 -35.67 -3.91
CA VAL A 240 -5.84 -34.73 -3.59
C VAL A 240 -5.63 -33.70 -4.73
N PHE A 241 -5.77 -34.11 -5.98
CA PHE A 241 -5.64 -33.22 -7.14
C PHE A 241 -6.73 -32.14 -7.16
N THR A 242 -7.97 -32.49 -6.84
CA THR A 242 -9.09 -31.55 -6.77
C THR A 242 -8.92 -30.58 -5.60
N ALA A 243 -8.57 -31.07 -4.42
CA ALA A 243 -8.30 -30.27 -3.24
C ALA A 243 -7.12 -29.29 -3.48
N ALA A 244 -6.02 -29.78 -4.06
CA ALA A 244 -4.88 -28.97 -4.43
C ALA A 244 -5.24 -27.90 -5.46
N GLY A 245 -6.01 -28.26 -6.49
CA GLY A 245 -6.46 -27.32 -7.52
C GLY A 245 -7.28 -26.18 -6.94
N LYS A 246 -8.22 -26.46 -6.04
CA LYS A 246 -9.01 -25.45 -5.32
C LYS A 246 -8.10 -24.52 -4.50
N ALA A 247 -7.15 -25.07 -3.72
CA ALA A 247 -6.23 -24.31 -2.89
C ALA A 247 -5.25 -23.44 -3.73
N ILE A 248 -4.68 -23.99 -4.78
CA ILE A 248 -3.77 -23.28 -5.68
C ILE A 248 -4.51 -22.11 -6.35
N ALA A 249 -5.70 -22.34 -6.91
CA ALA A 249 -6.49 -21.28 -7.54
C ALA A 249 -6.82 -20.15 -6.55
N PHE A 250 -7.16 -20.51 -5.32
CA PHE A 250 -7.48 -19.56 -4.26
C PHE A 250 -6.27 -18.66 -3.90
N TYR A 251 -5.11 -19.26 -3.61
CA TYR A 251 -3.92 -18.48 -3.26
C TYR A 251 -3.39 -17.66 -4.43
N MET A 252 -3.50 -18.16 -5.67
CA MET A 252 -3.20 -17.39 -6.87
C MET A 252 -4.09 -16.16 -7.00
N LEU A 253 -5.39 -16.29 -6.74
CA LEU A 253 -6.34 -15.16 -6.74
C LEU A 253 -5.96 -14.14 -5.68
N GLY A 254 -5.70 -14.58 -4.44
CA GLY A 254 -5.25 -13.72 -3.35
C GLY A 254 -3.95 -12.96 -3.69
N PHE A 255 -3.00 -13.66 -4.28
CA PHE A 255 -1.75 -13.10 -4.77
C PHE A 255 -2.01 -11.95 -5.78
N PHE A 256 -2.84 -12.15 -6.78
CA PHE A 256 -3.18 -11.12 -7.76
C PHE A 256 -3.91 -9.92 -7.13
N PHE A 257 -4.78 -10.15 -6.16
CA PHE A 257 -5.49 -9.07 -5.50
C PHE A 257 -4.56 -8.16 -4.70
N PHE A 258 -3.55 -8.71 -4.01
CA PHE A 258 -2.57 -7.90 -3.29
C PHE A 258 -1.80 -6.94 -4.21
N PHE A 259 -1.55 -7.30 -5.47
CA PHE A 259 -0.91 -6.39 -6.42
C PHE A 259 -1.77 -5.21 -6.85
N GLN A 260 -3.09 -5.33 -6.74
CA GLN A 260 -4.01 -4.25 -7.11
C GLN A 260 -4.18 -3.22 -5.98
N VAL A 261 -3.91 -3.60 -4.72
CA VAL A 261 -4.12 -2.74 -3.55
C VAL A 261 -3.36 -1.41 -3.64
N PRO A 262 -2.06 -1.36 -4.01
CA PRO A 262 -1.35 -0.08 -4.13
C PRO A 262 -1.96 0.88 -5.16
N GLY A 263 -2.53 0.33 -6.25
CA GLY A 263 -3.23 1.11 -7.27
C GLY A 263 -4.52 1.75 -6.74
N LEU A 264 -5.29 0.98 -5.96
CA LEU A 264 -6.52 1.47 -5.33
C LEU A 264 -6.21 2.56 -4.29
N ALA A 265 -5.22 2.35 -3.43
CA ALA A 265 -4.80 3.34 -2.44
C ALA A 265 -4.33 4.64 -3.09
N ALA A 266 -3.53 4.56 -4.16
CA ALA A 266 -3.03 5.72 -4.90
C ALA A 266 -4.16 6.53 -5.55
N SER A 267 -5.22 5.90 -6.02
CA SER A 267 -6.37 6.57 -6.63
C SER A 267 -7.15 7.44 -5.65
N LEU A 268 -7.18 7.07 -4.37
CA LEU A 268 -7.92 7.80 -3.32
C LEU A 268 -7.04 8.82 -2.58
N GLY A 269 -5.75 8.54 -2.43
CA GLY A 269 -4.83 9.40 -1.68
C GLY A 269 -4.36 10.66 -2.42
N GLY A 270 -4.80 10.90 -3.65
CA GLY A 270 -4.36 12.04 -4.47
C GLY A 270 -2.87 11.98 -4.85
N GLY A 271 -2.16 10.93 -4.43
CA GLY A 271 -0.79 10.62 -4.84
C GLY A 271 -0.82 9.93 -6.20
N GLY A 272 -0.19 10.55 -7.20
CA GLY A 272 -0.19 10.03 -8.56
C GLY A 272 0.23 8.55 -8.66
N PRO A 273 0.00 7.91 -9.80
CA PRO A 273 0.17 6.47 -10.04
C PRO A 273 1.62 5.94 -9.92
N ALA A 274 2.56 6.80 -9.46
CA ALA A 274 3.98 6.50 -9.44
C ALA A 274 4.35 5.24 -8.62
N LEU A 275 3.71 5.01 -7.48
CA LEU A 275 4.01 3.83 -6.66
C LEU A 275 3.39 2.56 -7.23
N ALA A 276 2.14 2.62 -7.69
CA ALA A 276 1.49 1.48 -8.34
C ALA A 276 2.25 1.04 -9.60
N THR A 277 2.73 2.01 -10.40
CA THR A 277 3.55 1.70 -11.58
C THR A 277 4.94 1.17 -11.22
N GLN A 278 5.56 1.64 -10.14
CA GLN A 278 6.85 1.13 -9.68
C GLN A 278 6.75 -0.33 -9.19
N PHE A 279 5.73 -0.66 -8.39
CA PHE A 279 5.48 -2.04 -7.96
C PHE A 279 5.14 -2.93 -9.16
N ALA A 280 4.23 -2.51 -10.03
CA ALA A 280 3.88 -3.27 -11.23
C ALA A 280 5.09 -3.50 -12.15
N THR A 281 5.97 -2.50 -12.32
CA THR A 281 7.18 -2.65 -13.14
C THR A 281 8.25 -3.50 -12.46
N ALA A 282 8.42 -3.41 -11.13
CA ALA A 282 9.36 -4.25 -10.40
C ALA A 282 8.96 -5.74 -10.50
N ILE A 283 7.67 -6.03 -10.33
CA ILE A 283 7.13 -7.38 -10.45
C ILE A 283 7.16 -7.87 -11.90
N GLY A 284 6.77 -7.03 -12.85
CA GLY A 284 6.86 -7.35 -14.26
C GLY A 284 8.30 -7.70 -14.69
N ARG A 285 9.30 -7.03 -14.11
CA ARG A 285 10.72 -7.35 -14.32
C ARG A 285 11.12 -8.66 -13.62
N GLY A 286 10.66 -8.91 -12.39
CA GLY A 286 10.91 -10.15 -11.66
C GLY A 286 10.28 -11.36 -12.36
N ALA A 287 9.01 -11.26 -12.78
CA ALA A 287 8.33 -12.30 -13.55
C ALA A 287 9.00 -12.52 -14.93
N ALA A 288 9.47 -11.45 -15.58
CA ALA A 288 10.19 -11.55 -16.84
C ALA A 288 11.54 -12.25 -16.70
N SER A 289 12.26 -12.05 -15.58
CA SER A 289 13.52 -12.74 -15.32
C SER A 289 13.32 -14.24 -15.06
N LEU A 290 12.26 -14.61 -14.34
CA LEU A 290 11.89 -16.00 -14.09
C LEU A 290 11.41 -16.70 -15.37
N ALA A 291 10.59 -16.04 -16.19
CA ALA A 291 10.16 -16.58 -17.49
C ALA A 291 11.30 -16.67 -18.51
N GLY A 292 12.27 -15.75 -18.47
CA GLY A 292 13.49 -15.80 -19.26
C GLY A 292 14.39 -16.98 -18.90
N ALA A 293 14.50 -17.31 -17.61
CA ALA A 293 15.21 -18.48 -17.10
C ALA A 293 14.54 -19.80 -17.49
N ALA A 294 13.20 -19.80 -17.70
CA ALA A 294 12.40 -20.95 -18.12
C ALA A 294 12.28 -21.12 -19.66
N GLY A 295 13.04 -20.38 -20.47
CA GLY A 295 13.09 -20.54 -21.93
C GLY A 295 11.97 -19.85 -22.72
N GLY A 296 11.20 -18.94 -22.08
CA GLY A 296 10.02 -18.28 -22.66
C GLY A 296 10.27 -16.97 -23.43
N ASN A 297 11.40 -16.78 -24.10
CA ASN A 297 11.77 -15.50 -24.75
C ASN A 297 10.83 -15.02 -25.88
N ALA A 298 10.01 -15.88 -26.47
CA ALA A 298 9.16 -15.53 -27.61
C ALA A 298 7.88 -14.77 -27.22
N VAL A 299 7.26 -15.10 -26.08
CA VAL A 299 5.98 -14.50 -25.64
C VAL A 299 6.19 -13.11 -25.04
N PHE A 300 7.34 -12.86 -24.42
CA PHE A 300 7.65 -11.57 -23.76
C PHE A 300 8.00 -10.44 -24.75
N ASN A 301 8.57 -10.77 -25.91
CA ASN A 301 8.87 -9.75 -26.92
C ASN A 301 7.60 -9.21 -27.61
N SER A 302 6.57 -10.03 -27.78
CA SER A 302 5.30 -9.60 -28.38
C SER A 302 4.51 -8.64 -27.46
N SER A 303 4.51 -8.88 -26.15
CA SER A 303 3.84 -7.99 -25.19
C SER A 303 4.58 -6.67 -24.98
N ARG A 304 5.91 -6.64 -25.05
CA ARG A 304 6.70 -5.40 -25.01
C ARG A 304 6.44 -4.52 -26.24
N THR A 305 6.32 -5.13 -27.41
CA THR A 305 6.03 -4.41 -28.66
C THR A 305 4.60 -3.85 -28.64
N ALA A 306 3.63 -4.59 -28.10
CA ALA A 306 2.25 -4.13 -27.95
C ALA A 306 2.13 -2.95 -26.96
N LEU A 307 2.80 -3.00 -25.80
CA LEU A 307 2.81 -1.92 -24.81
C LEU A 307 3.54 -0.67 -25.31
N SER A 308 4.66 -0.82 -26.01
CA SER A 308 5.38 0.32 -26.60
C SER A 308 4.60 0.98 -27.73
N ASN A 309 3.85 0.22 -28.50
CA ASN A 309 2.97 0.74 -29.56
C ASN A 309 1.74 1.43 -28.98
N ALA A 310 1.16 0.91 -27.89
CA ALA A 310 0.07 1.58 -27.17
C ALA A 310 0.52 2.91 -26.55
N ALA A 311 1.70 2.97 -25.92
CA ALA A 311 2.28 4.19 -25.36
C ALA A 311 2.60 5.24 -26.45
N ARG A 312 3.06 4.82 -27.61
CA ARG A 312 3.30 5.72 -28.77
C ARG A 312 2.01 6.21 -29.41
N ALA A 313 0.94 5.41 -29.41
CA ALA A 313 -0.37 5.80 -29.90
C ALA A 313 -1.01 6.87 -29.01
N THR A 314 -0.90 6.72 -27.68
CA THR A 314 -1.40 7.71 -26.71
C THR A 314 -0.61 9.02 -26.77
N GLY A 315 0.71 8.98 -26.90
CA GLY A 315 1.56 10.15 -27.05
C GLY A 315 1.27 10.92 -28.34
N ARG A 316 0.99 10.25 -29.44
CA ARG A 316 0.60 10.88 -30.72
C ARG A 316 -0.81 11.49 -30.68
N GLY A 317 -1.72 10.91 -29.90
CA GLY A 317 -3.06 11.48 -29.68
C GLY A 317 -3.02 12.82 -28.97
N ILE A 318 -2.20 12.94 -27.93
CA ILE A 318 -2.01 14.19 -27.15
C ILE A 318 -1.33 15.27 -28.01
N ALA A 319 -0.30 14.92 -28.76
CA ALA A 319 0.40 15.86 -29.65
C ALA A 319 -0.53 16.41 -30.76
N ARG A 320 -1.42 15.60 -31.33
CA ARG A 320 -2.42 16.05 -32.32
C ARG A 320 -3.53 16.89 -31.70
N GLY A 321 -3.91 16.68 -30.46
CA GLY A 321 -4.86 17.52 -29.73
C GLY A 321 -4.31 18.93 -29.47
N LEU A 322 -3.04 19.05 -29.12
CA LEU A 322 -2.38 20.33 -28.86
C LEU A 322 -2.12 21.13 -30.16
N SER A 323 -1.87 20.49 -31.29
CA SER A 323 -1.64 21.19 -32.57
C SER A 323 -2.94 21.70 -33.25
N ARG A 324 -4.12 21.16 -32.88
CA ARG A 324 -5.40 21.60 -33.41
C ARG A 324 -6.03 22.76 -32.62
N GLY A 325 -5.58 23.06 -31.41
CA GLY A 325 -6.04 24.18 -30.58
C GLY A 325 -5.38 25.52 -30.86
N GLY A 326 -4.36 25.55 -31.73
CA GLY A 326 -3.52 26.77 -31.96
C GLY A 326 -3.84 27.62 -33.18
N ASN A 327 -4.90 27.34 -33.96
CA ASN A 327 -5.14 28.08 -35.21
C ASN A 327 -6.59 28.59 -35.34
N SER A 328 -7.03 29.42 -34.37
CA SER A 328 -8.18 30.32 -34.52
C SER A 328 -7.76 31.76 -34.24
N GLY A 329 -6.83 32.26 -35.04
CA GLY A 329 -6.54 33.67 -35.14
C GLY A 329 -7.58 34.37 -36.02
N GLY A 330 -8.56 35.03 -35.38
CA GLY A 330 -9.57 35.84 -36.04
C GLY A 330 -8.92 37.02 -36.79
N SER A 331 -9.18 37.12 -38.08
CA SER A 331 -8.87 38.30 -38.92
C SER A 331 -9.76 39.47 -38.50
N VAL A 332 -9.15 40.52 -37.92
CA VAL A 332 -9.82 41.82 -37.74
C VAL A 332 -9.79 42.57 -39.07
N SER A 333 -10.92 42.60 -39.75
CA SER A 333 -11.11 43.52 -40.92
C SER A 333 -11.26 44.96 -40.42
N ARG A 334 -10.29 45.83 -40.81
CA ARG A 334 -10.45 47.25 -40.73
C ARG A 334 -11.48 47.68 -41.76
N VAL A 335 -12.57 48.33 -41.31
CA VAL A 335 -13.48 49.13 -42.15
C VAL A 335 -13.07 50.60 -41.97
N ARG A 336 -12.96 51.26 -43.10
CA ARG A 336 -12.68 52.70 -43.24
C ARG A 336 -13.82 53.55 -42.65
#